data_c29183dabd99de87ae942c54b5c085f1
#
_entry.id   c29183dabd99de87ae942c54b5c085f1
#
_cell.length_a   1.000
_cell.length_b   1.000
_cell.length_c   1.000
_cell.angle_alpha   90.00
_cell.angle_beta   90.00
_cell.angle_gamma   90.00
#
_symmetry.space_group_name_H-M   'P 1'
#
loop_
_entity.id
_entity.type
_entity.pdbx_description
1 polymer ?
#
loop_
_entity_poly.entity_id
_entity_poly.type
_entity_poly.pdbx_seq_one_letter_code
_entity_poly.pdbx_strand_id
1 'polypeptide(L)'
;MRFPPAQPVAPSRGKVGSLAVLFSVIGALSFGCGYRVAGRGDRLPPDVKTIAVPIFVNQSSRFRIEQRLAQAVTREFIERTQYRITPEPSQADAVLKGTVKDVRAGVVTFDLKTGRATALQIQVTADVQLVDLHTKKALFANPNYIFREEYQVSQSPANLFEEDQPALDRLSRDLARTLVTEILENF
;
A
#
# COMPACT_ATOMS: atom_id res chain seq x y z
N MET A 1 22.02 -5.20 -91.69
CA MET A 1 22.18 -4.65 -90.35
C MET A 1 21.55 -5.62 -89.36
N ARG A 2 22.39 -6.31 -88.58
CA ARG A 2 21.95 -7.30 -87.54
C ARG A 2 22.10 -6.70 -86.23
N PHE A 3 21.00 -6.61 -85.44
CA PHE A 3 21.00 -6.21 -84.03
C PHE A 3 21.40 -7.40 -83.16
N PRO A 4 22.26 -7.18 -82.11
CA PRO A 4 22.61 -8.24 -81.20
C PRO A 4 21.50 -8.43 -80.17
N PRO A 5 21.33 -9.65 -79.57
CA PRO A 5 20.30 -9.94 -78.56
C PRO A 5 20.65 -9.37 -77.21
N ALA A 6 19.63 -8.88 -76.49
CA ALA A 6 19.73 -8.36 -75.17
C ALA A 6 20.06 -9.47 -74.12
N GLN A 7 21.03 -9.24 -73.25
CA GLN A 7 21.39 -10.12 -72.12
C GLN A 7 20.47 -9.92 -70.94
N PRO A 8 20.06 -10.98 -70.28
CA PRO A 8 19.22 -10.85 -69.02
C PRO A 8 20.06 -10.40 -67.82
N VAL A 9 19.60 -9.35 -67.13
CA VAL A 9 20.18 -8.86 -65.91
C VAL A 9 19.77 -9.79 -64.76
N ALA A 10 20.74 -10.39 -64.05
CA ALA A 10 20.52 -11.24 -62.88
C ALA A 10 20.12 -10.40 -61.69
N PRO A 11 19.10 -10.79 -60.86
CA PRO A 11 18.72 -10.06 -59.64
C PRO A 11 19.76 -10.27 -58.55
N SER A 12 20.21 -9.16 -57.90
CA SER A 12 21.15 -9.16 -56.76
C SER A 12 20.48 -9.74 -55.49
N ARG A 13 20.89 -10.95 -55.13
CA ARG A 13 20.37 -11.75 -54.01
C ARG A 13 20.88 -11.35 -52.59
N GLY A 14 21.43 -10.16 -52.40
CA GLY A 14 22.23 -9.88 -51.20
C GLY A 14 21.60 -9.02 -50.12
N LYS A 15 20.49 -8.31 -50.33
CA LYS A 15 20.02 -7.28 -49.38
C LYS A 15 18.69 -7.58 -48.68
N VAL A 16 17.90 -8.52 -49.16
CA VAL A 16 16.58 -8.83 -48.55
C VAL A 16 16.70 -9.73 -47.33
N GLY A 17 17.69 -10.62 -47.29
CA GLY A 17 17.94 -11.52 -46.17
C GLY A 17 18.39 -10.79 -44.86
N SER A 18 19.21 -9.73 -45.02
CA SER A 18 19.74 -8.99 -43.90
C SER A 18 18.68 -8.13 -43.20
N LEU A 19 17.71 -7.60 -43.96
CA LEU A 19 16.61 -6.79 -43.38
C LEU A 19 15.59 -7.66 -42.66
N ALA A 20 15.32 -8.88 -43.12
CA ALA A 20 14.42 -9.83 -42.49
C ALA A 20 14.96 -10.35 -41.14
N VAL A 21 16.28 -10.59 -41.03
CA VAL A 21 16.93 -11.00 -39.79
C VAL A 21 16.93 -9.87 -38.76
N LEU A 22 17.15 -8.61 -39.17
CA LEU A 22 17.10 -7.46 -38.28
C LEU A 22 15.70 -7.23 -37.70
N PHE A 23 14.63 -7.40 -38.50
CA PHE A 23 13.25 -7.28 -38.02
C PHE A 23 12.83 -8.42 -37.08
N SER A 24 13.36 -9.63 -37.28
CA SER A 24 13.11 -10.78 -36.37
C SER A 24 13.77 -10.64 -35.02
N VAL A 25 14.96 -10.02 -34.93
CA VAL A 25 15.68 -9.78 -33.69
C VAL A 25 15.01 -8.67 -32.88
N ILE A 26 14.48 -7.62 -33.51
CA ILE A 26 13.74 -6.55 -32.85
C ILE A 26 12.40 -7.04 -32.27
N GLY A 27 11.71 -7.95 -32.96
CA GLY A 27 10.47 -8.60 -32.50
C GLY A 27 10.65 -9.49 -31.27
N ALA A 28 11.82 -10.14 -31.13
CA ALA A 28 12.11 -11.01 -29.97
C ALA A 28 12.42 -10.24 -28.66
N LEU A 29 12.82 -8.97 -28.76
CA LEU A 29 13.12 -8.12 -27.60
C LEU A 29 11.88 -7.45 -26.97
N SER A 30 10.72 -7.54 -27.62
CA SER A 30 9.49 -6.89 -27.16
C SER A 30 8.64 -7.71 -26.17
N PHE A 31 9.01 -8.97 -25.87
CA PHE A 31 8.25 -9.86 -24.97
C PHE A 31 8.66 -9.77 -23.49
N GLY A 32 9.44 -8.78 -23.11
CA GLY A 32 10.01 -8.65 -21.76
C GLY A 32 9.27 -7.72 -20.78
N CYS A 33 8.08 -7.18 -21.08
CA CYS A 33 7.27 -6.48 -20.09
C CYS A 33 6.46 -7.47 -19.25
N GLY A 34 7.14 -8.17 -18.35
CA GLY A 34 6.51 -8.93 -17.28
C GLY A 34 5.85 -7.97 -16.28
N TYR A 35 4.68 -7.42 -16.62
CA TYR A 35 3.79 -6.82 -15.62
C TYR A 35 3.31 -7.95 -14.73
N ARG A 36 3.98 -8.11 -13.58
CA ARG A 36 3.48 -8.95 -12.50
C ARG A 36 2.28 -8.20 -11.92
N VAL A 37 1.08 -8.56 -12.33
CA VAL A 37 -0.13 -8.16 -11.61
C VAL A 37 0.09 -8.64 -10.18
N ALA A 38 0.20 -7.69 -9.24
CA ALA A 38 0.23 -8.00 -7.83
C ALA A 38 -1.05 -8.82 -7.54
N GLY A 39 -0.89 -10.13 -7.48
CA GLY A 39 -1.99 -11.06 -7.30
C GLY A 39 -2.61 -10.81 -5.94
N ARG A 40 -3.89 -11.06 -5.83
CA ARG A 40 -4.70 -11.09 -4.60
C ARG A 40 -3.87 -11.53 -3.42
N GLY A 41 -3.89 -10.73 -2.35
CA GLY A 41 -3.05 -10.89 -1.16
C GLY A 41 -3.36 -12.11 -0.31
N ASP A 42 -3.11 -13.30 -0.83
CA ASP A 42 -3.15 -14.56 -0.09
C ASP A 42 -1.69 -15.03 0.13
N ARG A 43 -0.89 -14.15 0.77
CA ARG A 43 0.53 -14.47 0.98
C ARG A 43 0.88 -14.88 2.40
N LEU A 44 -0.07 -14.85 3.34
CA LEU A 44 0.13 -15.44 4.65
C LEU A 44 0.22 -16.98 4.53
N PRO A 45 0.82 -17.68 5.49
CA PRO A 45 0.88 -19.14 5.49
C PRO A 45 -0.50 -19.75 5.18
N PRO A 46 -0.59 -20.85 4.40
CA PRO A 46 -1.84 -21.39 3.88
C PRO A 46 -2.79 -21.94 4.97
N ASP A 47 -2.28 -22.15 6.15
CA ASP A 47 -2.99 -22.54 7.35
C ASP A 47 -3.70 -21.37 8.06
N VAL A 48 -3.30 -20.11 7.77
CA VAL A 48 -3.96 -18.91 8.30
C VAL A 48 -5.18 -18.58 7.44
N LYS A 49 -6.38 -18.80 7.96
CA LYS A 49 -7.68 -18.47 7.31
C LYS A 49 -8.46 -17.41 8.05
N THR A 50 -8.23 -17.31 9.37
CA THR A 50 -8.93 -16.38 10.24
C THR A 50 -7.93 -15.52 10.99
N ILE A 51 -8.09 -14.20 10.91
CA ILE A 51 -7.25 -13.22 11.59
C ILE A 51 -8.07 -12.51 12.65
N ALA A 52 -7.59 -12.50 13.88
CA ALA A 52 -8.17 -11.68 14.93
C ALA A 52 -7.59 -10.26 14.86
N VAL A 53 -8.47 -9.27 14.92
CA VAL A 53 -8.11 -7.85 15.06
C VAL A 53 -8.83 -7.31 16.31
N PRO A 54 -8.30 -7.56 17.51
CA PRO A 54 -8.83 -6.98 18.75
C PRO A 54 -8.63 -5.46 18.74
N ILE A 55 -9.31 -4.77 19.64
CA ILE A 55 -9.06 -3.34 19.90
C ILE A 55 -7.60 -3.19 20.31
N PHE A 56 -6.92 -2.20 19.73
CA PHE A 56 -5.52 -1.93 20.03
C PHE A 56 -5.34 -1.36 21.44
N VAL A 57 -4.15 -1.51 21.99
CA VAL A 57 -3.80 -0.86 23.26
C VAL A 57 -3.48 0.61 22.98
N ASN A 58 -4.02 1.53 23.78
CA ASN A 58 -3.73 2.96 23.67
C ASN A 58 -2.88 3.44 24.86
N GLN A 59 -1.66 3.85 24.57
CA GLN A 59 -0.75 4.48 25.53
C GLN A 59 -0.62 6.00 25.28
N SER A 60 -1.29 6.51 24.24
CA SER A 60 -1.28 7.93 23.90
C SER A 60 -2.37 8.69 24.66
N SER A 61 -2.30 10.02 24.63
CA SER A 61 -3.33 10.89 25.17
C SER A 61 -4.57 11.04 24.28
N ARG A 62 -4.54 10.48 23.05
CA ARG A 62 -5.64 10.65 22.09
C ARG A 62 -6.77 9.65 22.37
N PHE A 63 -7.90 10.17 22.80
CA PHE A 63 -9.07 9.37 23.17
C PHE A 63 -9.65 8.59 21.99
N ARG A 64 -9.91 7.30 22.18
CA ARG A 64 -10.52 6.35 21.22
C ARG A 64 -9.80 6.14 19.91
N ILE A 65 -8.54 6.54 19.78
CA ILE A 65 -7.76 6.30 18.55
C ILE A 65 -7.58 4.80 18.30
N GLU A 66 -7.43 4.01 19.35
CA GLU A 66 -7.26 2.56 19.31
C GLU A 66 -8.45 1.85 18.67
N GLN A 67 -9.67 2.32 18.94
CA GLN A 67 -10.89 1.77 18.36
C GLN A 67 -11.01 2.11 16.87
N ARG A 68 -10.71 3.37 16.49
CA ARG A 68 -10.75 3.83 15.11
C ARG A 68 -9.76 3.06 14.24
N LEU A 69 -8.53 2.91 14.72
CA LEU A 69 -7.49 2.18 13.99
C LEU A 69 -7.86 0.70 13.83
N ALA A 70 -8.29 0.03 14.89
CA ALA A 70 -8.71 -1.37 14.82
C ALA A 70 -9.88 -1.57 13.85
N GLN A 71 -10.89 -0.67 13.86
CA GLN A 71 -12.01 -0.71 12.93
C GLN A 71 -11.59 -0.46 11.48
N ALA A 72 -10.70 0.49 11.24
CA ALA A 72 -10.19 0.79 9.90
C ALA A 72 -9.39 -0.40 9.34
N VAL A 73 -8.51 -1.01 10.15
CA VAL A 73 -7.73 -2.19 9.77
C VAL A 73 -8.64 -3.39 9.50
N THR A 74 -9.64 -3.62 10.35
CA THR A 74 -10.65 -4.68 10.13
C THR A 74 -11.35 -4.50 8.80
N ARG A 75 -11.80 -3.29 8.48
CA ARG A 75 -12.47 -2.99 7.20
C ARG A 75 -11.54 -3.23 6.02
N GLU A 76 -10.31 -2.75 6.09
CA GLU A 76 -9.33 -2.90 5.02
C GLU A 76 -9.01 -4.39 4.73
N PHE A 77 -8.87 -5.22 5.76
CA PHE A 77 -8.71 -6.66 5.57
C PHE A 77 -9.92 -7.30 4.90
N ILE A 78 -11.14 -6.95 5.32
CA ILE A 78 -12.39 -7.49 4.72
C ILE A 78 -12.52 -7.08 3.25
N GLU A 79 -12.17 -5.83 2.91
CA GLU A 79 -12.32 -5.29 1.56
C GLU A 79 -11.26 -5.85 0.59
N ARG A 80 -10.05 -6.13 1.07
CA ARG A 80 -8.91 -6.48 0.21
C ARG A 80 -8.51 -7.94 0.21
N THR A 81 -9.00 -8.72 1.18
CA THR A 81 -8.56 -10.11 1.36
C THR A 81 -9.73 -11.07 1.47
N GLN A 82 -9.43 -12.36 1.45
CA GLN A 82 -10.42 -13.43 1.67
C GLN A 82 -10.36 -14.01 3.09
N TYR A 83 -9.51 -13.44 3.97
CA TYR A 83 -9.43 -13.87 5.36
C TYR A 83 -10.71 -13.55 6.11
N ARG A 84 -11.11 -14.46 6.98
CA ARG A 84 -12.16 -14.20 7.94
C ARG A 84 -11.62 -13.32 9.06
N ILE A 85 -12.30 -12.22 9.36
CA ILE A 85 -11.88 -11.30 10.43
C ILE A 85 -12.79 -11.45 11.63
N THR A 86 -12.19 -11.55 12.82
CA THR A 86 -12.88 -11.65 14.11
C THR A 86 -12.23 -10.73 15.13
N PRO A 87 -12.96 -10.20 16.13
CA PRO A 87 -12.34 -9.51 17.25
C PRO A 87 -11.73 -10.47 18.29
N GLU A 88 -12.13 -11.78 18.27
CA GLU A 88 -11.78 -12.76 19.30
C GLU A 88 -10.57 -13.60 18.90
N PRO A 89 -9.42 -13.45 19.61
CA PRO A 89 -8.21 -14.24 19.34
C PRO A 89 -8.39 -15.75 19.50
N SER A 90 -9.31 -16.19 20.37
CA SER A 90 -9.59 -17.61 20.59
C SER A 90 -10.19 -18.34 19.39
N GLN A 91 -10.72 -17.59 18.41
CA GLN A 91 -11.36 -18.11 17.20
C GLN A 91 -10.53 -17.88 15.93
N ALA A 92 -9.25 -17.56 16.08
CA ALA A 92 -8.40 -17.16 14.97
C ALA A 92 -7.13 -18.02 14.86
N ASP A 93 -6.58 -18.06 13.65
CA ASP A 93 -5.31 -18.70 13.34
C ASP A 93 -4.14 -17.75 13.59
N ALA A 94 -4.36 -16.45 13.37
CA ALA A 94 -3.39 -15.40 13.63
C ALA A 94 -4.05 -14.20 14.34
N VAL A 95 -3.27 -13.42 15.09
CA VAL A 95 -3.73 -12.23 15.78
C VAL A 95 -2.88 -11.02 15.42
N LEU A 96 -3.54 -9.94 14.99
CA LEU A 96 -2.91 -8.64 14.79
C LEU A 96 -2.99 -7.84 16.10
N LYS A 97 -1.86 -7.68 16.75
CA LYS A 97 -1.71 -6.86 17.96
C LYS A 97 -1.21 -5.48 17.57
N GLY A 98 -1.84 -4.43 18.10
CA GLY A 98 -1.42 -3.06 17.93
C GLY A 98 -1.34 -2.35 19.27
N THR A 99 -0.28 -1.55 19.46
CA THR A 99 -0.16 -0.64 20.60
C THR A 99 0.15 0.75 20.08
N VAL A 100 -0.78 1.68 20.22
CA VAL A 100 -0.57 3.09 19.91
C VAL A 100 0.28 3.70 21.03
N LYS A 101 1.54 4.00 20.71
CA LYS A 101 2.49 4.57 21.68
C LYS A 101 2.30 6.07 21.86
N ASP A 102 2.10 6.77 20.75
CA ASP A 102 2.04 8.23 20.76
C ASP A 102 1.23 8.76 19.57
N VAL A 103 0.56 9.90 19.78
CA VAL A 103 -0.15 10.65 18.75
C VAL A 103 0.15 12.13 18.93
N ARG A 104 0.82 12.73 17.97
CA ARG A 104 1.19 14.14 17.98
C ARG A 104 0.55 14.88 16.82
N ALA A 105 0.14 16.10 17.06
CA ALA A 105 -0.25 17.04 16.03
C ALA A 105 0.72 18.23 16.05
N GLY A 106 1.16 18.65 14.87
CA GLY A 106 2.07 19.78 14.70
C GLY A 106 1.69 20.64 13.51
N VAL A 107 2.04 21.92 13.57
CA VAL A 107 1.82 22.85 12.47
C VAL A 107 2.89 22.64 11.40
N VAL A 108 2.47 22.50 10.13
CA VAL A 108 3.37 22.32 8.98
C VAL A 108 3.50 23.63 8.20
N THR A 109 2.40 24.37 8.02
CA THR A 109 2.35 25.58 7.20
C THR A 109 1.59 26.69 7.89
N PHE A 110 2.11 27.91 7.74
CA PHE A 110 1.48 29.15 8.22
C PHE A 110 1.16 30.10 7.08
N ASP A 111 0.10 30.83 7.21
CA ASP A 111 -0.17 32.01 6.40
C ASP A 111 0.75 33.16 6.87
N LEU A 112 1.62 33.63 5.99
CA LEU A 112 2.60 34.68 6.31
C LEU A 112 1.98 36.05 6.62
N LYS A 113 0.75 36.29 6.19
CA LYS A 113 0.04 37.56 6.43
C LYS A 113 -0.66 37.59 7.78
N THR A 114 -1.23 36.46 8.17
CA THR A 114 -2.06 36.35 9.38
C THR A 114 -1.36 35.66 10.54
N GLY A 115 -0.24 34.97 10.28
CA GLY A 115 0.48 34.12 11.24
C GLY A 115 -0.28 32.88 11.70
N ARG A 116 -1.40 32.54 11.04
CA ARG A 116 -2.24 31.41 11.40
C ARG A 116 -1.76 30.14 10.72
N ALA A 117 -1.90 29.01 11.42
CA ALA A 117 -1.69 27.69 10.81
C ALA A 117 -2.68 27.43 9.68
N THR A 118 -2.18 26.95 8.55
CA THR A 118 -2.99 26.58 7.37
C THR A 118 -2.98 25.09 7.13
N ALA A 119 -1.95 24.37 7.59
CA ALA A 119 -1.90 22.92 7.57
C ALA A 119 -1.32 22.38 8.88
N LEU A 120 -1.90 21.28 9.35
CA LEU A 120 -1.42 20.49 10.48
C LEU A 120 -1.04 19.10 10.00
N GLN A 121 -0.06 18.49 10.66
CA GLN A 121 0.30 17.09 10.46
C GLN A 121 -0.02 16.31 11.75
N ILE A 122 -0.75 15.20 11.60
CA ILE A 122 -0.88 14.22 12.69
C ILE A 122 0.14 13.10 12.43
N GLN A 123 0.90 12.75 13.47
CA GLN A 123 1.78 11.59 13.49
C GLN A 123 1.28 10.59 14.51
N VAL A 124 1.11 9.35 14.09
CA VAL A 124 0.84 8.20 14.95
C VAL A 124 2.09 7.34 15.01
N THR A 125 2.51 6.96 16.22
CA THR A 125 3.57 5.98 16.44
C THR A 125 2.98 4.77 17.13
N ALA A 126 3.14 3.59 16.55
CA ALA A 126 2.57 2.35 17.04
C ALA A 126 3.59 1.21 17.02
N ASP A 127 3.36 0.20 17.85
CA ASP A 127 3.94 -1.14 17.73
C ASP A 127 2.88 -2.05 17.13
N VAL A 128 3.19 -2.72 16.03
CA VAL A 128 2.24 -3.58 15.32
C VAL A 128 2.88 -4.95 15.06
N GLN A 129 2.17 -6.01 15.42
CA GLN A 129 2.63 -7.39 15.23
C GLN A 129 1.48 -8.28 14.77
N LEU A 130 1.69 -9.04 13.70
CA LEU A 130 0.84 -10.15 13.32
C LEU A 130 1.51 -11.46 13.78
N VAL A 131 0.87 -12.17 14.67
CA VAL A 131 1.41 -13.39 15.28
C VAL A 131 0.55 -14.59 14.90
N ASP A 132 1.17 -15.62 14.35
CA ASP A 132 0.55 -16.93 14.15
C ASP A 132 0.29 -17.59 15.51
N LEU A 133 -0.95 -17.99 15.77
CA LEU A 133 -1.36 -18.56 17.06
C LEU A 133 -1.01 -20.04 17.19
N HIS A 134 -0.77 -20.75 16.09
CA HIS A 134 -0.35 -22.15 16.10
C HIS A 134 1.15 -22.27 16.38
N THR A 135 1.96 -21.55 15.59
CA THR A 135 3.42 -21.63 15.69
C THR A 135 4.04 -20.65 16.69
N LYS A 136 3.26 -19.66 17.16
CA LYS A 136 3.69 -18.54 18.02
C LYS A 136 4.76 -17.65 17.38
N LYS A 137 4.94 -17.72 16.08
CA LYS A 137 5.90 -16.90 15.34
C LYS A 137 5.26 -15.59 14.90
N ALA A 138 6.02 -14.51 14.93
CA ALA A 138 5.62 -13.26 14.31
C ALA A 138 5.69 -13.42 12.78
N LEU A 139 4.56 -13.25 12.14
CA LEU A 139 4.44 -13.18 10.67
C LEU A 139 4.81 -11.79 10.17
N PHE A 140 4.48 -10.77 10.93
CA PHE A 140 4.86 -9.38 10.70
C PHE A 140 5.16 -8.72 12.03
N ALA A 141 6.18 -7.86 12.10
CA ALA A 141 6.49 -7.07 13.28
C ALA A 141 7.13 -5.75 12.90
N ASN A 142 6.54 -4.66 13.33
CA ASN A 142 7.12 -3.34 13.26
C ASN A 142 6.93 -2.62 14.60
N PRO A 143 7.95 -2.62 15.47
CA PRO A 143 7.84 -2.05 16.82
C PRO A 143 7.83 -0.51 16.82
N ASN A 144 8.13 0.11 15.71
CA ASN A 144 8.13 1.57 15.57
C ASN A 144 7.44 2.02 14.27
N TYR A 145 6.22 1.54 14.08
CA TYR A 145 5.39 1.92 12.93
C TYR A 145 5.00 3.39 13.03
N ILE A 146 5.48 4.21 12.11
CA ILE A 146 5.22 5.65 12.09
C ILE A 146 4.39 5.97 10.86
N PHE A 147 3.21 6.53 11.09
CA PHE A 147 2.34 7.04 10.04
C PHE A 147 2.10 8.54 10.22
N ARG A 148 2.06 9.29 9.12
CA ARG A 148 1.84 10.73 9.10
C ARG A 148 0.78 11.09 8.08
N GLU A 149 -0.12 11.98 8.48
CA GLU A 149 -1.14 12.54 7.62
C GLU A 149 -1.19 14.05 7.79
N GLU A 150 -1.20 14.77 6.67
CA GLU A 150 -1.34 16.22 6.65
C GLU A 150 -2.77 16.60 6.31
N TYR A 151 -3.33 17.56 7.02
CA TYR A 151 -4.64 18.09 6.75
C TYR A 151 -4.67 19.61 6.81
N GLN A 152 -5.47 20.21 5.94
CA GLN A 152 -5.68 21.64 5.89
C GLN A 152 -6.62 22.07 7.03
N VAL A 153 -6.28 23.17 7.69
CA VAL A 153 -7.11 23.74 8.76
C VAL A 153 -8.01 24.79 8.15
N SER A 154 -9.32 24.70 8.41
CA SER A 154 -10.26 25.76 8.03
C SER A 154 -9.93 27.04 8.78
N GLN A 155 -10.01 28.16 8.06
CA GLN A 155 -9.78 29.49 8.64
C GLN A 155 -10.93 29.96 9.54
N SER A 156 -12.02 29.21 9.64
CA SER A 156 -13.16 29.54 10.49
C SER A 156 -12.96 29.03 11.91
N PRO A 157 -12.94 29.91 12.92
CA PRO A 157 -12.77 29.49 14.32
C PRO A 157 -13.84 28.52 14.83
N ALA A 158 -15.03 28.52 14.21
CA ALA A 158 -16.13 27.63 14.56
C ALA A 158 -15.87 26.17 14.18
N ASN A 159 -15.03 25.91 13.18
CA ASN A 159 -14.82 24.57 12.62
C ASN A 159 -13.54 23.89 13.12
N LEU A 160 -12.68 24.57 13.88
CA LEU A 160 -11.41 24.03 14.37
C LEU A 160 -11.56 22.73 15.18
N PHE A 161 -12.67 22.57 15.91
CA PHE A 161 -12.94 21.37 16.69
C PHE A 161 -13.69 20.28 15.91
N GLU A 162 -14.38 20.64 14.82
CA GLU A 162 -15.12 19.69 13.98
C GLU A 162 -14.21 19.02 12.95
N GLU A 163 -13.13 19.65 12.53
CA GLU A 163 -12.19 19.12 11.52
C GLU A 163 -11.29 17.99 12.00
N ASP A 164 -11.07 17.89 13.31
CA ASP A 164 -10.27 16.82 13.92
C ASP A 164 -10.84 15.41 13.66
N GLN A 165 -12.16 15.26 13.65
CA GLN A 165 -12.80 13.94 13.49
C GLN A 165 -12.67 13.41 12.05
N PRO A 166 -13.00 14.16 11.00
CA PRO A 166 -12.76 13.74 9.61
C PRO A 166 -11.29 13.49 9.29
N ALA A 167 -10.37 14.29 9.88
CA ALA A 167 -8.93 14.11 9.71
C ALA A 167 -8.46 12.78 10.33
N LEU A 168 -8.91 12.45 11.55
CA LEU A 168 -8.62 11.17 12.19
C LEU A 168 -9.21 9.97 11.44
N ASP A 169 -10.38 10.13 10.84
CA ASP A 169 -11.00 9.07 10.03
C ASP A 169 -10.21 8.83 8.74
N ARG A 170 -9.73 9.88 8.06
CA ARG A 170 -8.84 9.75 6.90
C ARG A 170 -7.53 9.09 7.30
N LEU A 171 -6.86 9.64 8.32
CA LEU A 171 -5.63 9.09 8.87
C LEU A 171 -5.77 7.60 9.19
N SER A 172 -6.85 7.20 9.86
CA SER A 172 -7.06 5.80 10.24
C SER A 172 -7.25 4.89 9.04
N ARG A 173 -7.96 5.34 7.99
CA ARG A 173 -8.11 4.58 6.73
C ARG A 173 -6.79 4.44 5.98
N ASP A 174 -6.04 5.54 5.85
CA ASP A 174 -4.80 5.53 5.08
C ASP A 174 -3.69 4.75 5.81
N LEU A 175 -3.63 4.85 7.15
CA LEU A 175 -2.80 3.99 7.97
C LEU A 175 -3.17 2.51 7.79
N ALA A 176 -4.47 2.17 7.86
CA ALA A 176 -4.92 0.80 7.69
C ALA A 176 -4.57 0.24 6.31
N ARG A 177 -4.77 1.03 5.25
CA ARG A 177 -4.41 0.66 3.87
C ARG A 177 -2.92 0.36 3.74
N THR A 178 -2.06 1.24 4.26
CA THR A 178 -0.61 1.07 4.20
C THR A 178 -0.17 -0.14 5.02
N LEU A 179 -0.67 -0.27 6.25
CA LEU A 179 -0.34 -1.39 7.13
C LEU A 179 -0.74 -2.74 6.54
N VAL A 180 -1.98 -2.88 6.04
CA VAL A 180 -2.45 -4.13 5.44
C VAL A 180 -1.65 -4.45 4.18
N THR A 181 -1.31 -3.44 3.37
CA THR A 181 -0.44 -3.63 2.21
C THR A 181 0.94 -4.17 2.62
N GLU A 182 1.59 -3.55 3.61
CA GLU A 182 2.89 -3.99 4.10
C GLU A 182 2.84 -5.42 4.67
N ILE A 183 1.78 -5.76 5.43
CA ILE A 183 1.58 -7.12 5.94
C ILE A 183 1.47 -8.13 4.80
N LEU A 184 0.72 -7.81 3.75
CA LEU A 184 0.50 -8.72 2.62
C LEU A 184 1.70 -8.80 1.66
N GLU A 185 2.52 -7.77 1.57
CA GLU A 185 3.70 -7.73 0.69
C GLU A 185 4.95 -8.34 1.34
N ASN A 186 4.95 -8.53 2.66
CA ASN A 186 6.10 -9.04 3.39
C ASN A 186 6.28 -10.57 3.24
N PHE A 187 5.42 -11.23 2.47
CA PHE A 187 5.41 -12.64 2.11
C PHE A 187 5.43 -12.79 0.59
#